data_4c5493f0f2368e56580c3dd691fa1550
#
_entry.id   4c5493f0f2368e56580c3dd691fa1550
#
_cell.length_a   1.000
_cell.length_b   1.000
_cell.length_c   1.000
_cell.angle_alpha   90.00
_cell.angle_beta   90.00
_cell.angle_gamma   90.00
#
_symmetry.space_group_name_H-M   'P 1'
#
loop_
_entity.id
_entity.type
_entity.pdbx_description
1 polymer ?
#
loop_
_entity_poly.entity_id
_entity_poly.type
_entity_poly.pdbx_seq_one_letter_code
_entity_poly.pdbx_strand_id
1 'polypeptide(L)'
;MKYPFHIRLAAVLHYMDGQSSIKETARLFSVGRMPLTRWLRAYRHQGKAGLEDRPARVYTSAFRLRVVLYVTEYGYSYTEASARFAIPNESIIINWTRRYRKGGAQALNTARPGPVMSQKKFIPGAKPLNEMTPTELLRELEYLRAENAYPKKAQNPEGGKCSQGAAEKTRVIRSLLKEYQLVYLLSAAGLARSTYYYQVSKPAGEPNRYETAVRAMSAISQRNAQCYGYRRMTVALCNEAFTLNHKTVRMLMKKHDLTCQLRRKKYRSCMAGGGLASDNLLARNFKAGCSGIKWCTDVTELRAGGQKVFLSVLQDLFNNEIVAWQTSTSQSQPLVCSMLKKALKACRNKEGVVLHSSDQGWAYRTPVWRRMLAEAGITQSMSRKGNCLDNAVIENFFSHLKVEMYYRKKYSSVKELESDIDRYIRYYNTERISLKMDGMSPVEYRTLTE
;
A
#
# COMPACT_ATOMS: atom_id res chain seq x y z
N MET A 1 21.93 -9.12 -27.55
CA MET A 1 20.71 -8.41 -27.03
C MET A 1 19.48 -9.31 -27.09
N LYS A 2 18.41 -9.00 -26.35
CA LYS A 2 17.19 -9.84 -26.25
C LYS A 2 16.36 -9.90 -27.56
N TYR A 3 16.50 -8.91 -28.48
CA TYR A 3 15.73 -8.79 -29.71
C TYR A 3 16.64 -8.60 -30.91
N PRO A 4 16.47 -9.38 -32.00
CA PRO A 4 17.27 -9.25 -33.22
C PRO A 4 17.03 -7.91 -33.94
N PHE A 5 17.99 -7.50 -34.79
CA PHE A 5 17.96 -6.22 -35.50
C PHE A 5 16.71 -6.04 -36.36
N HIS A 6 16.32 -7.09 -37.13
CA HIS A 6 15.15 -7.02 -38.01
C HIS A 6 13.84 -6.76 -37.25
N ILE A 7 13.66 -7.34 -36.05
CA ILE A 7 12.48 -7.09 -35.20
C ILE A 7 12.49 -5.66 -34.71
N ARG A 8 13.66 -5.14 -34.28
CA ARG A 8 13.80 -3.74 -33.82
C ARG A 8 13.44 -2.76 -34.95
N LEU A 9 13.94 -3.00 -36.15
CA LEU A 9 13.69 -2.15 -37.31
C LEU A 9 12.22 -2.22 -37.74
N ALA A 10 11.65 -3.40 -37.84
CA ALA A 10 10.25 -3.59 -38.25
C ALA A 10 9.28 -2.90 -37.24
N ALA A 11 9.50 -3.06 -35.95
CA ALA A 11 8.68 -2.42 -34.93
C ALA A 11 8.76 -0.88 -34.93
N VAL A 12 9.96 -0.34 -35.23
CA VAL A 12 10.16 1.10 -35.34
C VAL A 12 9.48 1.66 -36.58
N LEU A 13 9.65 1.02 -37.74
CA LEU A 13 9.02 1.44 -39.01
C LEU A 13 7.49 1.39 -38.89
N HIS A 14 6.94 0.28 -38.41
CA HIS A 14 5.49 0.15 -38.18
C HIS A 14 4.90 1.27 -37.35
N TYR A 15 5.59 1.69 -36.30
CA TYR A 15 5.15 2.83 -35.46
C TYR A 15 5.28 4.16 -36.21
N MET A 16 6.36 4.34 -37.01
CA MET A 16 6.62 5.59 -37.74
C MET A 16 5.61 5.80 -38.87
N ASP A 17 5.07 4.71 -39.47
CA ASP A 17 4.01 4.74 -40.48
C ASP A 17 2.63 5.17 -39.92
N GLY A 18 2.55 5.44 -38.63
CA GLY A 18 1.35 5.99 -37.97
C GLY A 18 0.18 5.00 -37.80
N GLN A 19 0.38 3.70 -38.13
CA GLN A 19 -0.69 2.70 -38.14
C GLN A 19 -1.18 2.26 -36.76
N SER A 20 -0.37 2.45 -35.70
CA SER A 20 -0.74 2.02 -34.34
C SER A 20 -0.02 2.77 -33.23
N SER A 21 -0.59 2.75 -32.03
CA SER A 21 0.03 3.33 -30.82
C SER A 21 1.27 2.54 -30.36
N ILE A 22 2.14 3.17 -29.55
CA ILE A 22 3.31 2.49 -28.96
C ILE A 22 2.89 1.20 -28.22
N LYS A 23 1.71 1.20 -27.58
CA LYS A 23 1.19 0.04 -26.83
C LYS A 23 0.80 -1.10 -27.76
N GLU A 24 0.17 -0.81 -28.87
CA GLU A 24 -0.26 -1.79 -29.87
C GLU A 24 0.92 -2.34 -30.65
N THR A 25 1.83 -1.46 -31.13
CA THR A 25 3.07 -1.89 -31.78
C THR A 25 3.90 -2.81 -30.86
N ALA A 26 4.01 -2.48 -29.56
CA ALA A 26 4.73 -3.31 -28.61
C ALA A 26 4.09 -4.69 -28.45
N ARG A 27 2.75 -4.78 -28.48
CA ARG A 27 2.03 -6.08 -28.46
C ARG A 27 2.23 -6.87 -29.75
N LEU A 28 2.09 -6.21 -30.91
CA LEU A 28 2.20 -6.84 -32.21
C LEU A 28 3.56 -7.53 -32.41
N PHE A 29 4.64 -6.84 -32.03
CA PHE A 29 6.00 -7.38 -32.15
C PHE A 29 6.49 -8.15 -30.92
N SER A 30 5.62 -8.40 -29.93
CA SER A 30 5.95 -9.08 -28.67
C SER A 30 7.16 -8.47 -27.94
N VAL A 31 7.30 -7.13 -27.98
CA VAL A 31 8.38 -6.37 -27.35
C VAL A 31 7.87 -5.54 -26.16
N GLY A 32 8.75 -5.21 -25.23
CA GLY A 32 8.40 -4.31 -24.15
C GLY A 32 8.23 -2.86 -24.62
N ARG A 33 7.33 -2.08 -24.01
CA ARG A 33 7.13 -0.65 -24.34
C ARG A 33 8.40 0.19 -24.15
N MET A 34 9.15 -0.03 -23.08
CA MET A 34 10.40 0.71 -22.82
C MET A 34 11.50 0.45 -23.85
N PRO A 35 11.80 -0.80 -24.24
CA PRO A 35 12.67 -1.07 -25.39
C PRO A 35 12.23 -0.36 -26.66
N LEU A 36 10.96 -0.45 -27.05
CA LEU A 36 10.45 0.20 -28.27
C LEU A 36 10.63 1.72 -28.22
N THR A 37 10.29 2.37 -27.12
CA THR A 37 10.50 3.82 -26.93
C THR A 37 11.97 4.21 -27.07
N ARG A 38 12.90 3.39 -26.57
CA ARG A 38 14.34 3.60 -26.69
C ARG A 38 14.80 3.47 -28.15
N TRP A 39 14.31 2.47 -28.87
CA TRP A 39 14.62 2.28 -30.29
C TRP A 39 14.09 3.41 -31.17
N LEU A 40 12.89 3.91 -30.91
CA LEU A 40 12.31 5.07 -31.61
C LEU A 40 13.18 6.31 -31.45
N ARG A 41 13.67 6.60 -30.25
CA ARG A 41 14.58 7.72 -29.98
C ARG A 41 15.92 7.53 -30.69
N ALA A 42 16.51 6.33 -30.60
CA ALA A 42 17.76 6.01 -31.27
C ALA A 42 17.63 6.14 -32.80
N TYR A 43 16.53 5.67 -33.36
CA TYR A 43 16.26 5.77 -34.79
C TYR A 43 16.07 7.24 -35.25
N ARG A 44 15.37 8.06 -34.48
CA ARG A 44 15.21 9.50 -34.80
C ARG A 44 16.54 10.25 -34.88
N HIS A 45 17.52 9.91 -34.05
CA HIS A 45 18.82 10.61 -34.01
C HIS A 45 19.88 9.97 -34.92
N GLN A 46 19.80 8.69 -35.22
CA GLN A 46 20.88 7.94 -35.86
C GLN A 46 20.41 7.06 -37.04
N GLY A 47 19.14 7.10 -37.36
CA GLY A 47 18.57 6.22 -38.42
C GLY A 47 18.74 4.74 -38.06
N LYS A 48 18.86 3.91 -39.11
CA LYS A 48 19.04 2.46 -38.96
C LYS A 48 20.26 2.07 -38.11
N ALA A 49 21.35 2.85 -38.20
CA ALA A 49 22.58 2.62 -37.42
C ALA A 49 22.36 2.72 -35.90
N GLY A 50 21.31 3.42 -35.43
CA GLY A 50 20.93 3.51 -34.04
C GLY A 50 20.37 2.21 -33.47
N LEU A 51 19.93 1.30 -34.32
CA LEU A 51 19.32 0.01 -33.93
C LEU A 51 20.30 -1.16 -33.97
N GLU A 52 21.51 -0.97 -34.48
CA GLU A 52 22.53 -2.02 -34.58
C GLU A 52 23.15 -2.34 -33.22
N ASP A 53 23.65 -3.58 -33.11
CA ASP A 53 24.43 -3.99 -31.93
C ASP A 53 25.83 -3.40 -32.00
N ARG A 54 26.25 -2.68 -30.96
CA ARG A 54 27.54 -2.03 -30.91
C ARG A 54 28.44 -2.66 -29.86
N PRO A 55 29.72 -2.88 -30.17
CA PRO A 55 30.69 -3.35 -29.20
C PRO A 55 30.88 -2.31 -28.08
N ALA A 56 31.34 -2.77 -26.93
CA ALA A 56 31.64 -1.89 -25.79
C ALA A 56 32.69 -0.84 -26.20
N ARG A 57 32.33 0.43 -26.08
CA ARG A 57 33.22 1.56 -26.43
C ARG A 57 33.95 2.07 -25.21
N VAL A 58 35.21 2.38 -25.37
CA VAL A 58 36.00 3.18 -24.42
C VAL A 58 35.78 4.66 -24.78
N TYR A 59 35.23 5.41 -23.85
CA TYR A 59 34.96 6.84 -24.04
C TYR A 59 36.12 7.69 -23.53
N THR A 60 36.63 8.61 -24.36
CA THR A 60 37.68 9.57 -23.95
C THR A 60 37.12 10.58 -22.96
N SER A 61 38.00 11.22 -22.18
CA SER A 61 37.61 12.27 -21.20
C SER A 61 36.95 13.46 -21.90
N ALA A 62 37.48 13.89 -23.05
CA ALA A 62 36.90 14.96 -23.85
C ALA A 62 35.47 14.62 -24.33
N PHE A 63 35.22 13.36 -24.76
CA PHE A 63 33.89 12.91 -25.14
C PHE A 63 32.92 12.91 -23.92
N ARG A 64 33.40 12.42 -22.76
CA ARG A 64 32.59 12.42 -21.53
C ARG A 64 32.22 13.84 -21.12
N LEU A 65 33.15 14.76 -21.18
CA LEU A 65 32.90 16.16 -20.86
C LEU A 65 31.85 16.78 -21.80
N ARG A 66 32.00 16.59 -23.12
CA ARG A 66 31.00 17.04 -24.10
C ARG A 66 29.60 16.55 -23.82
N VAL A 67 29.45 15.28 -23.47
CA VAL A 67 28.14 14.69 -23.14
C VAL A 67 27.58 15.25 -21.83
N VAL A 68 28.43 15.47 -20.84
CA VAL A 68 28.01 16.06 -19.55
C VAL A 68 27.57 17.51 -19.75
N LEU A 69 28.32 18.31 -20.48
CA LEU A 69 27.96 19.71 -20.78
C LEU A 69 26.64 19.79 -21.56
N TYR A 70 26.42 18.88 -22.49
CA TYR A 70 25.16 18.78 -23.23
C TYR A 70 23.94 18.62 -22.31
N VAL A 71 24.08 17.89 -21.20
CA VAL A 71 23.00 17.71 -20.22
C VAL A 71 22.94 18.87 -19.23
N THR A 72 24.12 19.40 -18.77
CA THR A 72 24.15 20.38 -17.67
C THR A 72 23.94 21.80 -18.14
N GLU A 73 24.43 22.17 -19.30
CA GLU A 73 24.34 23.54 -19.84
C GLU A 73 23.13 23.73 -20.76
N TYR A 74 22.83 22.73 -21.60
CA TYR A 74 21.73 22.84 -22.56
C TYR A 74 20.42 22.24 -22.04
N GLY A 75 20.41 21.66 -20.82
CA GLY A 75 19.18 21.18 -20.15
C GLY A 75 18.53 19.95 -20.76
N TYR A 76 19.20 19.20 -21.64
CA TYR A 76 18.66 18.00 -22.26
C TYR A 76 18.57 16.83 -21.27
N SER A 77 17.59 15.96 -21.47
CA SER A 77 17.42 14.78 -20.62
C SER A 77 18.56 13.76 -20.84
N TYR A 78 18.85 12.95 -19.83
CA TYR A 78 19.82 11.85 -19.95
C TYR A 78 19.44 10.84 -21.06
N THR A 79 18.16 10.63 -21.29
CA THR A 79 17.60 9.81 -22.36
C THR A 79 17.90 10.37 -23.74
N GLU A 80 17.75 11.66 -23.92
CA GLU A 80 18.05 12.36 -25.15
C GLU A 80 19.56 12.33 -25.45
N ALA A 81 20.38 12.65 -24.48
CA ALA A 81 21.82 12.56 -24.59
C ALA A 81 22.30 11.13 -24.93
N SER A 82 21.70 10.11 -24.30
CA SER A 82 21.98 8.70 -24.62
C SER A 82 21.68 8.37 -26.07
N ALA A 83 20.54 8.82 -26.61
CA ALA A 83 20.15 8.60 -27.99
C ALA A 83 21.06 9.37 -28.97
N ARG A 84 21.35 10.65 -28.70
CA ARG A 84 22.17 11.52 -29.57
C ARG A 84 23.62 11.06 -29.66
N PHE A 85 24.24 10.71 -28.54
CA PHE A 85 25.65 10.33 -28.47
C PHE A 85 25.90 8.83 -28.61
N ALA A 86 24.87 8.05 -28.93
CA ALA A 86 24.98 6.60 -29.11
C ALA A 86 25.51 5.85 -27.88
N ILE A 87 25.12 6.30 -26.67
CA ILE A 87 25.52 5.68 -25.42
C ILE A 87 24.46 4.64 -25.04
N PRO A 88 24.82 3.36 -24.81
CA PRO A 88 23.82 2.27 -24.66
C PRO A 88 22.99 2.35 -23.38
N ASN A 89 23.46 3.10 -22.36
CA ASN A 89 22.77 3.19 -21.06
C ASN A 89 22.91 4.60 -20.46
N GLU A 90 21.78 5.19 -20.10
CA GLU A 90 21.69 6.49 -19.42
C GLU A 90 22.46 6.55 -18.10
N SER A 91 22.55 5.41 -17.39
CA SER A 91 23.30 5.31 -16.13
C SER A 91 24.77 5.69 -16.27
N ILE A 92 25.34 5.53 -17.47
CA ILE A 92 26.72 5.94 -17.79
C ILE A 92 26.82 7.46 -17.73
N ILE A 93 25.88 8.18 -18.34
CA ILE A 93 25.84 9.65 -18.37
C ILE A 93 25.56 10.19 -16.97
N ILE A 94 24.61 9.59 -16.23
CA ILE A 94 24.31 9.96 -14.83
C ILE A 94 25.56 9.85 -13.96
N ASN A 95 26.36 8.79 -14.11
CA ASN A 95 27.61 8.61 -13.38
C ASN A 95 28.66 9.66 -13.76
N TRP A 96 28.79 10.02 -15.05
CA TRP A 96 29.70 11.08 -15.48
C TRP A 96 29.26 12.44 -14.94
N THR A 97 27.99 12.78 -15.01
CA THR A 97 27.44 14.03 -14.45
C THR A 97 27.66 14.11 -12.94
N ARG A 98 27.47 13.00 -12.21
CA ARG A 98 27.75 12.95 -10.77
C ARG A 98 29.23 13.18 -10.45
N ARG A 99 30.15 12.61 -11.24
CA ARG A 99 31.59 12.82 -11.09
C ARG A 99 31.97 14.28 -11.42
N TYR A 100 31.45 14.83 -12.49
CA TYR A 100 31.66 16.20 -12.90
C TYR A 100 31.21 17.22 -11.83
N ARG A 101 30.02 16.97 -11.22
CA ARG A 101 29.52 17.81 -10.11
C ARG A 101 30.41 17.75 -8.85
N LYS A 102 31.11 16.64 -8.61
CA LYS A 102 31.96 16.44 -7.43
C LYS A 102 33.39 17.02 -7.62
N GLY A 103 33.96 16.97 -8.81
CA GLY A 103 35.36 17.29 -9.02
C GLY A 103 35.67 17.91 -10.39
N GLY A 104 34.69 18.52 -11.06
CA GLY A 104 34.84 19.18 -12.34
C GLY A 104 35.32 18.28 -13.49
N ALA A 105 35.85 18.88 -14.52
CA ALA A 105 36.35 18.19 -15.72
C ALA A 105 37.47 17.17 -15.41
N GLN A 106 38.29 17.42 -14.40
CA GLN A 106 39.37 16.53 -13.99
C GLN A 106 38.87 15.15 -13.47
N ALA A 107 37.72 15.13 -12.82
CA ALA A 107 37.13 13.91 -12.31
C ALA A 107 36.63 12.93 -13.42
N LEU A 108 36.58 13.40 -14.65
CA LEU A 108 36.25 12.59 -15.83
C LEU A 108 37.49 11.90 -16.44
N ASN A 109 38.71 12.31 -16.04
CA ASN A 109 39.98 11.78 -16.54
C ASN A 109 40.38 10.44 -15.88
N THR A 110 39.67 9.98 -14.84
CA THR A 110 40.02 8.73 -14.18
C THR A 110 39.87 7.55 -15.15
N ALA A 111 41.02 6.97 -15.53
CA ALA A 111 41.05 5.64 -16.13
C ALA A 111 40.26 4.69 -15.21
N ARG A 112 39.44 3.78 -15.79
CA ARG A 112 38.98 2.62 -14.98
C ARG A 112 40.22 1.99 -14.41
N PRO A 113 40.28 1.70 -13.08
CA PRO A 113 41.26 0.71 -12.63
C PRO A 113 41.04 -0.50 -13.54
N GLY A 114 42.13 -0.93 -14.19
CA GLY A 114 42.10 -2.11 -15.04
C GLY A 114 41.41 -3.27 -14.28
N PRO A 115 40.83 -4.25 -14.97
CA PRO A 115 40.28 -5.40 -14.28
C PRO A 115 41.38 -5.90 -13.35
N VAL A 116 41.16 -5.77 -12.05
CA VAL A 116 41.97 -6.49 -11.04
C VAL A 116 41.88 -7.93 -11.52
N MET A 117 43.02 -8.50 -11.95
CA MET A 117 43.06 -9.92 -12.32
C MET A 117 42.36 -10.65 -11.19
N SER A 118 41.20 -11.15 -11.44
CA SER A 118 40.46 -11.90 -10.43
C SER A 118 41.33 -13.11 -10.18
N GLN A 119 41.99 -13.13 -9.02
CA GLN A 119 42.54 -14.38 -8.49
C GLN A 119 41.41 -15.39 -8.69
N LYS A 120 41.69 -16.46 -9.44
CA LYS A 120 40.72 -17.53 -9.72
C LYS A 120 39.98 -17.82 -8.43
N LYS A 121 38.66 -17.56 -8.44
CA LYS A 121 37.82 -17.70 -7.25
C LYS A 121 37.99 -19.16 -6.79
N PHE A 122 38.53 -19.35 -5.60
CA PHE A 122 38.61 -20.68 -5.02
C PHE A 122 37.20 -21.25 -4.94
N ILE A 123 36.97 -22.36 -5.63
CA ILE A 123 35.68 -23.08 -5.63
C ILE A 123 36.01 -24.41 -4.91
N PRO A 124 35.49 -24.62 -3.69
CA PRO A 124 35.70 -25.85 -2.94
C PRO A 124 35.16 -27.04 -3.76
N GLY A 125 35.91 -28.17 -3.74
CA GLY A 125 35.53 -29.39 -4.45
C GLY A 125 35.59 -29.34 -5.99
N ALA A 126 36.20 -28.30 -6.57
CA ALA A 126 36.26 -28.14 -8.04
C ALA A 126 37.18 -29.13 -8.76
N LYS A 127 38.12 -29.77 -8.03
CA LYS A 127 39.04 -30.77 -8.56
C LYS A 127 39.05 -32.00 -7.67
N PRO A 128 39.27 -33.21 -8.18
CA PRO A 128 39.49 -34.40 -7.39
C PRO A 128 40.80 -34.27 -6.59
N LEU A 129 40.85 -34.83 -5.38
CA LEU A 129 41.96 -34.67 -4.41
C LEU A 129 43.31 -35.09 -4.98
N ASN A 130 43.36 -36.09 -5.84
CA ASN A 130 44.55 -36.61 -6.48
C ASN A 130 45.16 -35.67 -7.54
N GLU A 131 44.41 -34.68 -8.01
CA GLU A 131 44.88 -33.70 -9.02
C GLU A 131 45.21 -32.33 -8.37
N MET A 132 45.08 -32.21 -7.05
CA MET A 132 45.32 -30.96 -6.35
C MET A 132 46.83 -30.83 -5.98
N THR A 133 47.33 -29.60 -6.15
CA THR A 133 48.66 -29.26 -5.66
C THR A 133 48.65 -29.17 -4.13
N PRO A 134 49.78 -29.32 -3.44
CA PRO A 134 49.85 -29.22 -1.97
C PRO A 134 49.28 -27.92 -1.42
N THR A 135 49.41 -26.81 -2.15
CA THR A 135 48.85 -25.49 -1.80
C THR A 135 47.35 -25.45 -1.98
N GLU A 136 46.78 -26.15 -2.94
CA GLU A 136 45.32 -26.29 -3.15
C GLU A 136 44.70 -27.17 -2.06
N LEU A 137 45.37 -28.28 -1.69
CA LEU A 137 44.98 -29.16 -0.60
C LEU A 137 44.94 -28.45 0.77
N LEU A 138 45.94 -27.62 1.08
CA LEU A 138 45.93 -26.81 2.30
C LEU A 138 44.76 -25.84 2.34
N ARG A 139 44.42 -25.19 1.22
CA ARG A 139 43.26 -24.27 1.13
C ARG A 139 41.94 -25.02 1.28
N GLU A 140 41.82 -26.20 0.69
CA GLU A 140 40.62 -27.05 0.84
C GLU A 140 40.46 -27.50 2.30
N LEU A 141 41.54 -27.86 2.95
CA LEU A 141 41.54 -28.26 4.37
C LEU A 141 41.14 -27.09 5.29
N GLU A 142 41.66 -25.89 5.03
CA GLU A 142 41.24 -24.67 5.77
C GLU A 142 39.77 -24.35 5.56
N TYR A 143 39.28 -24.50 4.31
CA TYR A 143 37.85 -24.29 3.99
C TYR A 143 36.96 -25.30 4.75
N LEU A 144 37.28 -26.59 4.70
CA LEU A 144 36.53 -27.66 5.38
C LEU A 144 36.52 -27.47 6.90
N ARG A 145 37.64 -27.02 7.50
CA ARG A 145 37.67 -26.64 8.91
C ARG A 145 36.77 -25.50 9.26
N ALA A 146 36.74 -24.45 8.42
CA ALA A 146 35.83 -23.29 8.59
C ALA A 146 34.38 -23.71 8.41
N GLU A 147 34.07 -24.58 7.41
CA GLU A 147 32.73 -25.11 7.13
C GLU A 147 32.23 -25.95 8.31
N ASN A 148 33.06 -26.77 8.93
CA ASN A 148 32.70 -27.55 10.12
C ASN A 148 32.58 -26.70 11.40
N ALA A 149 33.36 -25.63 11.52
CA ALA A 149 33.30 -24.74 12.68
C ALA A 149 32.05 -23.85 12.68
N TYR A 150 31.59 -23.42 11.50
CA TYR A 150 30.44 -22.53 11.35
C TYR A 150 29.13 -23.15 11.86
N PRO A 151 28.72 -24.38 11.47
CA PRO A 151 27.49 -25.02 11.99
C PRO A 151 27.54 -25.29 13.48
N LYS A 152 28.72 -25.76 14.01
CA LYS A 152 28.88 -26.03 15.45
C LYS A 152 28.62 -24.77 16.31
N LYS A 153 28.99 -23.58 15.82
CA LYS A 153 28.81 -22.32 16.53
C LYS A 153 27.47 -21.63 16.19
N ALA A 154 26.83 -22.04 15.08
CA ALA A 154 25.54 -21.55 14.62
C ALA A 154 24.34 -22.33 15.19
N GLN A 155 24.55 -23.51 15.73
CA GLN A 155 23.52 -24.30 16.41
C GLN A 155 23.27 -23.71 17.80
N ASN A 156 22.01 -23.20 18.01
CA ASN A 156 21.52 -22.98 19.36
C ASN A 156 21.32 -24.34 20.05
N PRO A 157 21.47 -24.45 21.39
CA PRO A 157 21.31 -25.70 22.13
C PRO A 157 19.94 -26.39 21.98
N GLU A 158 18.95 -25.76 21.35
CA GLU A 158 17.59 -26.29 21.17
C GLU A 158 17.31 -26.90 19.77
N GLY A 159 18.34 -27.27 18.99
CA GLY A 159 18.22 -28.21 17.86
C GLY A 159 17.34 -27.85 16.66
N GLY A 160 16.84 -26.65 16.54
CA GLY A 160 16.00 -26.20 15.42
C GLY A 160 16.82 -25.66 14.24
N LYS A 161 16.53 -26.12 13.00
CA LYS A 161 17.01 -25.48 11.76
C LYS A 161 16.40 -24.08 11.65
N CYS A 162 16.98 -23.09 12.31
CA CYS A 162 16.57 -21.70 12.21
C CYS A 162 17.16 -21.12 10.92
N SER A 163 16.34 -20.51 10.10
CA SER A 163 16.78 -19.68 8.97
C SER A 163 17.43 -18.40 9.53
N GLN A 164 18.71 -18.49 9.86
CA GLN A 164 19.45 -17.39 10.46
C GLN A 164 19.45 -16.17 9.53
N GLY A 165 18.99 -15.03 10.03
CA GLY A 165 19.04 -13.76 9.32
C GLY A 165 20.50 -13.30 9.08
N ALA A 166 20.73 -12.42 8.09
CA ALA A 166 22.06 -11.92 7.74
C ALA A 166 22.83 -11.30 8.92
N ALA A 167 22.14 -10.68 9.87
CA ALA A 167 22.76 -10.10 11.07
C ALA A 167 23.33 -11.17 12.02
N GLU A 168 22.60 -12.27 12.20
CA GLU A 168 23.00 -13.38 13.05
C GLU A 168 24.17 -14.16 12.44
N LYS A 169 24.08 -14.46 11.13
CA LYS A 169 25.20 -14.99 10.36
C LYS A 169 26.46 -14.14 10.51
N THR A 170 26.34 -12.82 10.43
CA THR A 170 27.45 -11.88 10.60
C THR A 170 28.04 -11.95 12.01
N ARG A 171 27.21 -12.12 13.05
CA ARG A 171 27.68 -12.26 14.44
C ARG A 171 28.50 -13.52 14.62
N VAL A 172 28.05 -14.66 14.09
CA VAL A 172 28.79 -15.95 14.13
C VAL A 172 30.09 -15.83 13.36
N ILE A 173 30.09 -15.25 12.15
CA ILE A 173 31.31 -15.03 11.37
C ILE A 173 32.31 -14.18 12.16
N ARG A 174 31.89 -13.07 12.79
CA ARG A 174 32.77 -12.21 13.60
C ARG A 174 33.46 -12.97 14.74
N SER A 175 32.77 -13.92 15.36
CA SER A 175 33.35 -14.70 16.44
C SER A 175 34.39 -15.71 15.97
N LEU A 176 34.35 -16.14 14.69
CA LEU A 176 35.27 -17.11 14.09
C LEU A 176 36.41 -16.46 13.29
N LEU A 177 36.37 -15.14 13.08
CA LEU A 177 37.40 -14.41 12.31
C LEU A 177 38.79 -14.46 12.89
N LYS A 178 38.92 -14.78 14.19
CA LYS A 178 40.24 -14.96 14.84
C LYS A 178 40.93 -16.26 14.41
N GLU A 179 40.17 -17.25 13.99
CA GLU A 179 40.64 -18.60 13.70
C GLU A 179 40.64 -18.93 12.20
N TYR A 180 39.72 -18.31 11.44
CA TYR A 180 39.51 -18.66 10.04
C TYR A 180 39.43 -17.41 9.15
N GLN A 181 39.83 -17.58 7.89
CA GLN A 181 39.76 -16.51 6.90
C GLN A 181 38.30 -16.14 6.55
N LEU A 182 38.03 -14.82 6.42
CA LEU A 182 36.69 -14.29 6.10
C LEU A 182 36.05 -14.92 4.84
N VAL A 183 36.87 -15.20 3.82
CA VAL A 183 36.39 -15.76 2.54
C VAL A 183 35.72 -17.11 2.73
N TYR A 184 36.34 -17.99 3.54
CA TYR A 184 35.83 -19.33 3.81
C TYR A 184 34.57 -19.28 4.68
N LEU A 185 34.55 -18.43 5.70
CA LEU A 185 33.40 -18.26 6.57
C LEU A 185 32.18 -17.68 5.82
N LEU A 186 32.42 -16.77 4.89
CA LEU A 186 31.34 -16.23 4.04
C LEU A 186 30.74 -17.27 3.08
N SER A 187 31.62 -18.14 2.54
CA SER A 187 31.18 -19.25 1.69
C SER A 187 30.38 -20.26 2.50
N ALA A 188 30.87 -20.70 3.66
CA ALA A 188 30.18 -21.63 4.56
C ALA A 188 28.81 -21.10 5.05
N ALA A 189 28.73 -19.80 5.34
CA ALA A 189 27.48 -19.14 5.76
C ALA A 189 26.50 -18.84 4.61
N GLY A 190 26.93 -18.95 3.35
CA GLY A 190 26.17 -18.51 2.20
C GLY A 190 25.82 -17.01 2.26
N LEU A 191 26.77 -16.17 2.71
CA LEU A 191 26.56 -14.73 2.89
C LEU A 191 27.44 -13.93 1.93
N ALA A 192 26.82 -13.01 1.18
CA ALA A 192 27.56 -12.13 0.28
C ALA A 192 28.49 -11.18 1.08
N ARG A 193 29.71 -10.94 0.57
CA ARG A 193 30.69 -10.04 1.20
C ARG A 193 30.14 -8.62 1.44
N SER A 194 29.38 -8.08 0.49
CA SER A 194 28.71 -6.78 0.63
C SER A 194 27.72 -6.75 1.78
N THR A 195 26.93 -7.82 1.95
CA THR A 195 25.97 -7.96 3.04
C THR A 195 26.66 -8.05 4.40
N TYR A 196 27.77 -8.77 4.46
CA TYR A 196 28.60 -8.85 5.67
C TYR A 196 29.09 -7.47 6.10
N TYR A 197 29.76 -6.72 5.21
CA TYR A 197 30.27 -5.38 5.54
C TYR A 197 29.15 -4.39 5.84
N TYR A 198 28.00 -4.50 5.17
CA TYR A 198 26.82 -3.70 5.51
C TYR A 198 26.35 -3.96 6.95
N GLN A 199 26.31 -5.23 7.37
CA GLN A 199 25.91 -5.57 8.74
C GLN A 199 26.98 -5.14 9.77
N VAL A 200 28.26 -5.23 9.43
CA VAL A 200 29.37 -4.79 10.29
C VAL A 200 29.42 -3.28 10.45
N SER A 201 29.16 -2.52 9.37
CA SER A 201 29.14 -1.06 9.40
C SER A 201 27.89 -0.47 10.06
N LYS A 202 26.90 -1.30 10.34
CA LYS A 202 25.71 -0.90 11.05
C LYS A 202 26.05 -0.71 12.53
N PRO A 203 25.96 0.52 13.10
CA PRO A 203 26.28 0.75 14.50
C PRO A 203 25.42 -0.15 15.39
N ALA A 204 26.07 -0.84 16.32
CA ALA A 204 25.37 -1.60 17.35
C ALA A 204 24.74 -0.57 18.30
N GLY A 205 23.42 -0.41 18.20
CA GLY A 205 22.69 0.51 19.09
C GLY A 205 22.23 1.80 18.46
N GLU A 206 22.23 1.94 17.11
CA GLU A 206 21.40 3.01 16.54
C GLU A 206 19.96 2.84 17.06
N PRO A 207 19.40 3.89 17.70
CA PRO A 207 17.98 3.87 18.05
C PRO A 207 17.22 3.54 16.76
N ASN A 208 16.32 2.58 16.86
CA ASN A 208 15.58 2.13 15.69
C ASN A 208 15.00 3.39 15.02
N ARG A 209 15.49 3.75 13.81
CA ARG A 209 15.07 4.94 13.05
C ARG A 209 13.56 5.18 13.09
N TYR A 210 12.80 4.14 13.36
CA TYR A 210 11.35 4.15 13.41
C TYR A 210 10.80 4.02 14.84
N GLU A 211 11.61 4.16 15.88
CA GLU A 211 11.16 3.94 17.26
C GLU A 211 10.05 4.92 17.67
N THR A 212 10.22 6.20 17.37
CA THR A 212 9.20 7.22 17.59
C THR A 212 7.93 6.94 16.80
N ALA A 213 8.06 6.56 15.53
CA ALA A 213 6.92 6.19 14.70
C ALA A 213 6.22 4.92 15.21
N VAL A 214 6.96 3.92 15.70
CA VAL A 214 6.37 2.70 16.28
C VAL A 214 5.61 3.02 17.58
N ARG A 215 6.12 3.92 18.42
CA ARG A 215 5.39 4.39 19.62
C ARG A 215 4.09 5.09 19.22
N ALA A 216 4.13 5.98 18.24
CA ALA A 216 2.93 6.62 17.69
C ALA A 216 1.96 5.60 17.10
N MET A 217 2.45 4.63 16.31
CA MET A 217 1.62 3.53 15.77
C MET A 217 0.94 2.72 16.87
N SER A 218 1.63 2.43 17.97
CA SER A 218 1.06 1.71 19.12
C SER A 218 -0.04 2.53 19.79
N ALA A 219 0.17 3.82 20.01
CA ALA A 219 -0.83 4.72 20.58
C ALA A 219 -2.08 4.85 19.68
N ILE A 220 -1.88 5.05 18.36
CA ILE A 220 -2.97 5.07 17.37
C ILE A 220 -3.72 3.73 17.36
N SER A 221 -3.02 2.61 17.40
CA SER A 221 -3.61 1.27 17.40
C SER A 221 -4.49 1.03 18.64
N GLN A 222 -4.02 1.44 19.81
CA GLN A 222 -4.78 1.34 21.06
C GLN A 222 -6.01 2.25 21.04
N ARG A 223 -5.87 3.52 20.68
CA ARG A 223 -6.97 4.50 20.57
C ARG A 223 -8.08 3.99 19.65
N ASN A 224 -7.72 3.37 18.53
CA ASN A 224 -8.65 2.84 17.55
C ASN A 224 -8.94 1.34 17.74
N ALA A 225 -8.72 0.81 18.93
CA ALA A 225 -9.02 -0.59 19.30
C ALA A 225 -8.53 -1.61 18.26
N GLN A 226 -7.33 -1.41 17.68
CA GLN A 226 -6.71 -2.27 16.66
C GLN A 226 -7.56 -2.48 15.39
N CYS A 227 -8.42 -1.53 15.05
CA CYS A 227 -9.28 -1.60 13.88
C CYS A 227 -8.64 -1.04 12.61
N TYR A 228 -7.49 -0.32 12.72
CA TYR A 228 -6.84 0.29 11.57
C TYR A 228 -5.92 -0.68 10.85
N GLY A 229 -6.19 -0.88 9.54
CA GLY A 229 -5.24 -1.50 8.63
C GLY A 229 -4.15 -0.50 8.22
N TYR A 230 -3.07 -1.01 7.57
CA TYR A 230 -1.90 -0.20 7.22
C TYR A 230 -2.22 1.11 6.46
N ARG A 231 -3.27 1.14 5.63
CA ARG A 231 -3.64 2.36 4.89
C ARG A 231 -4.14 3.47 5.81
N ARG A 232 -5.07 3.16 6.73
CA ARG A 232 -5.54 4.12 7.74
C ARG A 232 -4.43 4.49 8.71
N MET A 233 -3.62 3.53 9.11
CA MET A 233 -2.45 3.77 9.96
C MET A 233 -1.46 4.75 9.29
N THR A 234 -1.24 4.63 7.97
CA THR A 234 -0.37 5.57 7.23
C THR A 234 -0.95 6.99 7.26
N VAL A 235 -2.25 7.13 7.04
CA VAL A 235 -2.92 8.45 7.10
C VAL A 235 -2.88 9.02 8.52
N ALA A 236 -3.18 8.21 9.53
CA ALA A 236 -3.12 8.64 10.93
C ALA A 236 -1.72 9.12 11.34
N LEU A 237 -0.66 8.43 10.89
CA LEU A 237 0.72 8.86 11.09
C LEU A 237 1.04 10.16 10.35
N CYS A 238 0.50 10.34 9.15
CA CYS A 238 0.66 11.59 8.40
C CYS A 238 0.03 12.77 9.14
N ASN A 239 -1.14 12.58 9.75
CA ASN A 239 -1.81 13.58 10.58
C ASN A 239 -1.01 13.92 11.86
N GLU A 240 -0.18 12.99 12.35
CA GLU A 240 0.77 13.20 13.45
C GLU A 240 2.18 13.62 12.94
N ALA A 241 2.28 14.17 11.71
CA ALA A 241 3.50 14.67 11.07
C ALA A 241 4.59 13.61 10.75
N PHE A 242 4.25 12.33 10.71
CA PHE A 242 5.16 11.27 10.27
C PHE A 242 5.01 10.99 8.77
N THR A 243 6.00 11.31 7.95
CA THR A 243 6.02 11.01 6.51
C THR A 243 6.63 9.62 6.24
N LEU A 244 5.85 8.56 6.34
CA LEU A 244 6.29 7.19 6.09
C LEU A 244 5.58 6.58 4.88
N ASN A 245 6.34 5.83 4.08
CA ASN A 245 5.74 5.08 2.98
C ASN A 245 4.85 3.94 3.52
N HIS A 246 3.68 3.74 2.92
CA HIS A 246 2.71 2.71 3.31
C HIS A 246 3.30 1.27 3.36
N LYS A 247 4.34 0.98 2.54
CA LYS A 247 5.04 -0.32 2.57
C LYS A 247 5.86 -0.46 3.86
N THR A 248 6.52 0.63 4.29
CA THR A 248 7.27 0.69 5.56
C THR A 248 6.32 0.55 6.74
N VAL A 249 5.20 1.28 6.75
CA VAL A 249 4.17 1.16 7.79
C VAL A 249 3.64 -0.28 7.89
N ARG A 250 3.31 -0.92 6.75
CA ARG A 250 2.86 -2.32 6.73
C ARG A 250 3.90 -3.29 7.30
N MET A 251 5.18 -3.07 6.98
CA MET A 251 6.29 -3.88 7.51
C MET A 251 6.43 -3.71 9.02
N LEU A 252 6.40 -2.46 9.53
CA LEU A 252 6.47 -2.17 10.95
C LEU A 252 5.27 -2.72 11.71
N MET A 253 4.05 -2.57 11.20
CA MET A 253 2.85 -3.19 11.79
C MET A 253 2.98 -4.70 11.95
N LYS A 254 3.52 -5.38 10.92
CA LYS A 254 3.75 -6.83 11.00
C LYS A 254 4.84 -7.18 12.02
N LYS A 255 5.92 -6.39 12.07
CA LYS A 255 7.07 -6.64 12.97
C LYS A 255 6.71 -6.45 14.45
N HIS A 256 5.80 -5.53 14.75
CA HIS A 256 5.40 -5.16 16.12
C HIS A 256 4.00 -5.64 16.49
N ASP A 257 3.43 -6.61 15.75
CA ASP A 257 2.11 -7.22 15.99
C ASP A 257 0.94 -6.23 16.10
N LEU A 258 1.07 -5.09 15.39
CA LEU A 258 0.04 -4.05 15.30
C LEU A 258 -0.94 -4.29 14.14
N THR A 259 -1.08 -5.52 13.69
CA THR A 259 -1.96 -5.85 12.57
C THR A 259 -3.42 -5.75 12.97
N CYS A 260 -4.25 -5.26 12.04
CA CYS A 260 -5.69 -5.13 12.25
C CYS A 260 -6.32 -6.50 12.56
N GLN A 261 -7.04 -6.59 13.67
CA GLN A 261 -7.65 -7.84 14.16
C GLN A 261 -9.08 -8.07 13.65
N LEU A 262 -9.57 -7.24 12.72
CA LEU A 262 -10.91 -7.39 12.19
C LEU A 262 -11.07 -8.65 11.36
N ARG A 263 -12.07 -9.47 11.70
CA ARG A 263 -12.41 -10.70 10.96
C ARG A 263 -12.98 -10.34 9.59
N ARG A 264 -12.37 -10.84 8.51
CA ARG A 264 -12.93 -10.69 7.16
C ARG A 264 -14.15 -11.60 7.01
N LYS A 265 -15.35 -11.01 6.87
CA LYS A 265 -16.56 -11.74 6.53
C LYS A 265 -16.57 -12.01 5.02
N LYS A 266 -16.83 -13.27 4.60
CA LYS A 266 -17.13 -13.57 3.18
C LYS A 266 -18.53 -13.03 2.88
N TYR A 267 -18.63 -12.22 1.83
CA TYR A 267 -19.90 -11.68 1.33
C TYR A 267 -20.76 -12.82 0.76
N ARG A 268 -22.02 -12.85 1.13
CA ARG A 268 -23.05 -13.71 0.52
C ARG A 268 -24.19 -12.78 0.12
N SER A 269 -24.48 -12.70 -1.18
CA SER A 269 -25.66 -11.99 -1.68
C SER A 269 -26.88 -12.89 -1.55
N CYS A 270 -28.00 -12.36 -1.03
CA CYS A 270 -29.29 -13.00 -1.06
C CYS A 270 -30.20 -12.26 -2.04
N MET A 271 -30.85 -12.98 -2.94
CA MET A 271 -31.92 -12.48 -3.79
C MET A 271 -33.27 -12.74 -3.10
N ALA A 272 -34.12 -11.73 -3.01
CA ALA A 272 -35.49 -11.88 -2.52
C ALA A 272 -36.48 -11.15 -3.44
N GLY A 273 -37.64 -11.75 -3.65
CA GLY A 273 -38.65 -11.38 -4.64
C GLY A 273 -39.62 -10.26 -4.23
N GLY A 274 -40.37 -9.76 -5.19
CA GLY A 274 -41.05 -8.47 -5.31
C GLY A 274 -42.32 -8.16 -4.48
N GLY A 275 -42.70 -6.91 -4.53
CA GLY A 275 -43.93 -6.27 -3.97
C GLY A 275 -43.93 -4.75 -4.16
N LEU A 276 -45.13 -4.12 -4.26
CA LEU A 276 -45.39 -2.70 -4.55
C LEU A 276 -44.89 -1.73 -3.47
N ALA A 277 -44.15 -0.69 -3.86
CA ALA A 277 -43.61 0.33 -2.97
C ALA A 277 -43.52 1.72 -3.65
N SER A 278 -43.29 2.77 -2.83
CA SER A 278 -42.99 4.13 -3.29
C SER A 278 -41.77 4.17 -4.21
N ASP A 279 -41.72 5.17 -5.10
CA ASP A 279 -40.66 5.33 -6.11
C ASP A 279 -39.27 5.49 -5.48
N ASN A 280 -38.25 4.88 -6.11
CA ASN A 280 -36.87 5.07 -5.74
C ASN A 280 -36.34 6.36 -6.40
N LEU A 281 -36.46 7.48 -5.70
CA LEU A 281 -35.98 8.78 -6.17
C LEU A 281 -34.49 8.93 -6.18
N LEU A 282 -33.77 8.18 -5.31
CA LEU A 282 -32.29 8.20 -5.25
C LEU A 282 -31.63 7.52 -6.44
N ALA A 283 -32.30 6.51 -7.05
CA ALA A 283 -31.77 5.77 -8.22
C ALA A 283 -30.27 5.44 -8.14
N ARG A 284 -29.77 5.08 -6.94
CA ARG A 284 -28.36 4.85 -6.59
C ARG A 284 -27.44 6.06 -6.67
N ASN A 285 -27.98 7.26 -6.82
CA ASN A 285 -27.19 8.49 -6.74
C ASN A 285 -27.01 8.90 -5.27
N PHE A 286 -26.07 8.22 -4.59
CA PHE A 286 -25.71 8.47 -3.18
C PHE A 286 -24.81 9.68 -3.00
N LYS A 287 -24.44 10.41 -4.05
CA LYS A 287 -23.65 11.62 -3.91
C LYS A 287 -24.56 12.79 -3.60
N ALA A 288 -24.29 13.52 -2.55
CA ALA A 288 -24.89 14.79 -2.19
C ALA A 288 -23.87 15.92 -2.43
N GLY A 289 -24.34 17.11 -2.79
CA GLY A 289 -23.48 18.27 -3.02
C GLY A 289 -23.09 19.00 -1.74
N CYS A 290 -23.93 18.93 -0.70
CA CYS A 290 -23.67 19.46 0.64
C CYS A 290 -24.40 18.62 1.68
N SER A 291 -24.14 18.89 2.97
CA SER A 291 -24.79 18.17 4.05
C SER A 291 -26.27 18.54 4.17
N GLY A 292 -27.06 17.64 4.72
CA GLY A 292 -28.47 17.86 5.01
C GLY A 292 -29.42 17.74 3.79
N ILE A 293 -28.93 17.38 2.59
CA ILE A 293 -29.79 17.24 1.40
C ILE A 293 -30.30 15.81 1.20
N LYS A 294 -29.46 14.83 1.41
CA LYS A 294 -29.80 13.42 1.19
C LYS A 294 -29.47 12.60 2.42
N TRP A 295 -30.50 12.00 2.98
CA TRP A 295 -30.37 11.13 4.14
C TRP A 295 -30.77 9.71 3.81
N CYS A 296 -30.19 8.72 4.52
CA CYS A 296 -30.66 7.36 4.52
C CYS A 296 -30.92 6.87 5.96
N THR A 297 -31.92 6.02 6.11
CA THR A 297 -32.31 5.46 7.40
C THR A 297 -32.58 3.96 7.29
N ASP A 298 -32.17 3.23 8.33
CA ASP A 298 -32.42 1.80 8.45
C ASP A 298 -32.41 1.35 9.90
N VAL A 299 -32.87 0.13 10.17
CA VAL A 299 -32.91 -0.48 11.49
C VAL A 299 -32.13 -1.80 11.49
N THR A 300 -31.26 -1.98 12.47
CA THR A 300 -30.54 -3.26 12.63
C THR A 300 -30.85 -3.92 13.96
N GLU A 301 -30.94 -5.25 13.97
CA GLU A 301 -31.09 -6.08 15.20
C GLU A 301 -29.72 -6.40 15.76
N LEU A 302 -29.60 -6.25 17.07
CA LEU A 302 -28.48 -6.65 17.94
C LEU A 302 -29.05 -7.48 19.10
N ARG A 303 -28.19 -8.09 19.92
CA ARG A 303 -28.60 -8.86 21.10
C ARG A 303 -27.69 -8.55 22.30
N ALA A 304 -28.29 -8.39 23.45
CA ALA A 304 -27.59 -8.20 24.72
C ALA A 304 -28.35 -8.90 25.86
N GLY A 305 -27.68 -9.65 26.71
CA GLY A 305 -28.30 -10.37 27.82
C GLY A 305 -29.47 -11.29 27.40
N GLY A 306 -29.38 -11.90 26.22
CA GLY A 306 -30.45 -12.74 25.66
C GLY A 306 -31.62 -11.98 25.03
N GLN A 307 -31.70 -10.67 25.19
CA GLN A 307 -32.77 -9.81 24.65
C GLN A 307 -32.38 -9.23 23.28
N LYS A 308 -33.38 -8.98 22.43
CA LYS A 308 -33.20 -8.23 21.19
C LYS A 308 -33.13 -6.74 21.46
N VAL A 309 -32.24 -6.06 20.77
CA VAL A 309 -32.13 -4.61 20.78
C VAL A 309 -32.12 -4.13 19.34
N PHE A 310 -32.99 -3.22 19.01
CA PHE A 310 -33.11 -2.62 17.68
C PHE A 310 -32.45 -1.23 17.71
N LEU A 311 -31.58 -0.98 16.76
CA LEU A 311 -30.92 0.30 16.56
C LEU A 311 -31.41 0.92 15.24
N SER A 312 -32.13 2.02 15.35
CA SER A 312 -32.51 2.87 14.21
C SER A 312 -31.49 3.97 14.02
N VAL A 313 -31.04 4.19 12.81
CA VAL A 313 -29.99 5.17 12.48
C VAL A 313 -30.43 6.02 11.30
N LEU A 314 -30.07 7.30 11.32
CA LEU A 314 -30.17 8.23 10.20
C LEU A 314 -28.78 8.73 9.84
N GLN A 315 -28.38 8.51 8.59
CA GLN A 315 -27.06 8.83 8.06
C GLN A 315 -27.17 9.85 6.94
N ASP A 316 -26.33 10.89 6.97
CA ASP A 316 -26.16 11.83 5.87
C ASP A 316 -25.30 11.21 4.76
N LEU A 317 -25.74 11.33 3.52
CA LEU A 317 -25.05 10.76 2.35
C LEU A 317 -23.89 11.64 1.84
N PHE A 318 -23.79 12.88 2.29
CA PHE A 318 -22.71 13.78 1.90
C PHE A 318 -21.37 13.33 2.50
N ASN A 319 -21.33 13.20 3.81
CA ASN A 319 -20.12 12.86 4.57
C ASN A 319 -20.22 11.53 5.34
N ASN A 320 -21.31 10.78 5.18
CA ASN A 320 -21.63 9.55 5.93
C ASN A 320 -21.73 9.76 7.46
N GLU A 321 -21.97 10.96 7.94
CA GLU A 321 -22.19 11.27 9.35
C GLU A 321 -23.48 10.63 9.86
N ILE A 322 -23.46 10.08 11.06
CA ILE A 322 -24.67 9.62 11.73
C ILE A 322 -25.30 10.80 12.44
N VAL A 323 -26.36 11.32 11.85
CA VAL A 323 -27.05 12.53 12.32
C VAL A 323 -27.88 12.25 13.56
N ALA A 324 -28.54 11.08 13.59
CA ALA A 324 -29.35 10.65 14.72
C ALA A 324 -29.44 9.14 14.83
N TRP A 325 -29.64 8.66 16.05
CA TRP A 325 -29.86 7.25 16.35
C TRP A 325 -30.77 7.07 17.55
N GLN A 326 -31.43 5.91 17.62
CA GLN A 326 -32.28 5.52 18.73
C GLN A 326 -32.23 4.00 18.91
N THR A 327 -32.17 3.53 20.16
CA THR A 327 -32.27 2.14 20.54
C THR A 327 -33.61 1.81 21.18
N SER A 328 -34.07 0.56 21.04
CA SER A 328 -35.28 0.03 21.70
C SER A 328 -35.19 -1.48 21.80
N THR A 329 -35.86 -2.07 22.77
CA THR A 329 -36.01 -3.52 22.88
C THR A 329 -37.11 -4.08 21.97
N SER A 330 -37.93 -3.22 21.36
CA SER A 330 -38.95 -3.60 20.39
C SER A 330 -38.77 -2.84 19.07
N GLN A 331 -39.03 -3.55 17.96
CA GLN A 331 -39.08 -2.94 16.63
C GLN A 331 -40.46 -2.28 16.46
N SER A 332 -40.57 -1.05 16.89
CA SER A 332 -41.82 -0.31 16.98
C SER A 332 -41.76 1.02 16.23
N GLN A 333 -42.92 1.55 15.85
CA GLN A 333 -43.05 2.87 15.24
C GLN A 333 -42.40 4.00 16.08
N PRO A 334 -42.59 4.05 17.42
CA PRO A 334 -41.90 5.02 18.28
C PRO A 334 -40.38 5.05 18.12
N LEU A 335 -39.73 3.91 17.86
CA LEU A 335 -38.29 3.85 17.63
C LEU A 335 -37.84 4.75 16.46
N VAL A 336 -38.43 4.57 15.29
CA VAL A 336 -38.07 5.35 14.09
C VAL A 336 -38.52 6.82 14.18
N CYS A 337 -39.70 7.06 14.78
CA CYS A 337 -40.22 8.42 14.98
C CYS A 337 -39.38 9.25 15.96
N SER A 338 -38.92 8.62 17.06
CA SER A 338 -38.03 9.29 18.01
C SER A 338 -36.65 9.60 17.41
N MET A 339 -36.10 8.69 16.61
CA MET A 339 -34.88 8.91 15.86
C MET A 339 -35.06 10.12 14.90
N LEU A 340 -36.13 10.16 14.10
CA LEU A 340 -36.42 11.27 13.18
C LEU A 340 -36.57 12.60 13.91
N LYS A 341 -37.28 12.63 15.05
CA LYS A 341 -37.41 13.85 15.88
C LYS A 341 -36.03 14.38 16.34
N LYS A 342 -35.12 13.48 16.72
CA LYS A 342 -33.74 13.88 17.06
C LYS A 342 -33.01 14.47 15.84
N ALA A 343 -33.12 13.85 14.68
CA ALA A 343 -32.52 14.34 13.43
C ALA A 343 -33.04 15.73 13.06
N LEU A 344 -34.35 15.93 13.13
CA LEU A 344 -35.01 17.21 12.82
C LEU A 344 -34.59 18.35 13.79
N LYS A 345 -34.27 18.05 15.02
CA LYS A 345 -33.72 19.02 15.98
C LYS A 345 -32.25 19.37 15.69
N ALA A 346 -31.48 18.43 15.19
CA ALA A 346 -30.06 18.63 14.88
C ALA A 346 -29.84 19.38 13.55
N CYS A 347 -30.75 19.26 12.60
CA CYS A 347 -30.62 19.85 11.29
C CYS A 347 -31.16 21.29 11.25
N ARG A 348 -30.35 22.26 10.76
CA ARG A 348 -30.71 23.68 10.64
C ARG A 348 -31.51 23.96 9.38
N ASN A 349 -31.19 23.33 8.27
CA ASN A 349 -31.90 23.50 6.98
C ASN A 349 -32.64 22.21 6.63
N LYS A 350 -33.96 22.30 6.35
CA LYS A 350 -34.85 21.16 6.13
C LYS A 350 -35.47 21.14 4.74
N GLU A 351 -35.32 22.22 3.98
CA GLU A 351 -35.97 22.33 2.67
C GLU A 351 -35.26 21.46 1.64
N GLY A 352 -36.07 20.69 0.90
CA GLY A 352 -35.59 19.85 -0.19
C GLY A 352 -34.85 18.57 0.22
N VAL A 353 -34.88 18.17 1.50
CA VAL A 353 -34.25 16.94 1.97
C VAL A 353 -34.92 15.70 1.40
N VAL A 354 -34.17 14.80 0.83
CA VAL A 354 -34.64 13.47 0.41
C VAL A 354 -34.21 12.43 1.44
N LEU A 355 -35.20 11.82 2.11
CA LEU A 355 -34.95 10.71 3.05
C LEU A 355 -35.22 9.37 2.38
N HIS A 356 -34.18 8.59 2.22
CA HIS A 356 -34.26 7.24 1.68
C HIS A 356 -34.35 6.20 2.81
N SER A 357 -35.42 5.41 2.81
CA SER A 357 -35.55 4.24 3.68
C SER A 357 -35.13 2.97 2.93
N SER A 358 -34.28 2.19 3.57
CA SER A 358 -33.62 1.04 2.97
C SER A 358 -34.54 -0.15 2.69
N ASP A 359 -35.57 -0.26 3.50
CA ASP A 359 -36.51 -1.36 3.46
C ASP A 359 -37.91 -0.79 3.40
N GLN A 360 -38.80 -1.52 2.72
CA GLN A 360 -40.24 -1.23 2.76
C GLN A 360 -40.84 -1.63 4.12
N GLY A 361 -40.05 -1.48 5.18
CA GLY A 361 -40.42 -1.80 6.55
C GLY A 361 -41.73 -1.09 6.93
N TRP A 362 -42.63 -1.82 7.57
CA TRP A 362 -43.95 -1.31 7.93
C TRP A 362 -43.90 0.03 8.66
N ALA A 363 -42.86 0.25 9.50
CA ALA A 363 -42.71 1.48 10.30
C ALA A 363 -42.56 2.75 9.41
N TYR A 364 -41.91 2.63 8.27
CA TYR A 364 -41.73 3.74 7.30
C TYR A 364 -42.92 3.98 6.38
N ARG A 365 -43.93 3.09 6.42
CA ARG A 365 -45.17 3.19 5.61
C ARG A 365 -46.36 3.72 6.40
N THR A 366 -46.19 3.96 7.69
CA THR A 366 -47.28 4.40 8.59
C THR A 366 -47.72 5.84 8.28
N PRO A 367 -49.01 6.17 8.46
CA PRO A 367 -49.50 7.55 8.28
C PRO A 367 -48.78 8.56 9.17
N VAL A 368 -48.42 8.17 10.37
CA VAL A 368 -47.67 9.03 11.34
C VAL A 368 -46.31 9.39 10.79
N TRP A 369 -45.57 8.42 10.25
CA TRP A 369 -44.26 8.65 9.65
C TRP A 369 -44.36 9.61 8.46
N ARG A 370 -45.30 9.38 7.53
CA ARG A 370 -45.53 10.22 6.37
C ARG A 370 -45.92 11.64 6.74
N ARG A 371 -46.78 11.80 7.76
CA ARG A 371 -47.16 13.12 8.27
C ARG A 371 -45.95 13.87 8.83
N MET A 372 -45.11 13.22 9.64
CA MET A 372 -43.90 13.84 10.19
C MET A 372 -42.93 14.30 9.09
N LEU A 373 -42.78 13.54 8.00
CA LEU A 373 -41.95 13.94 6.88
C LEU A 373 -42.57 15.14 6.13
N ALA A 374 -43.86 15.09 5.87
CA ALA A 374 -44.62 16.19 5.19
C ALA A 374 -44.51 17.48 6.00
N GLU A 375 -44.75 17.45 7.31
CA GLU A 375 -44.61 18.60 8.22
C GLU A 375 -43.20 19.17 8.24
N ALA A 376 -42.19 18.34 7.98
CA ALA A 376 -40.78 18.75 7.92
C ALA A 376 -40.32 19.14 6.52
N GLY A 377 -41.19 19.08 5.48
CA GLY A 377 -40.80 19.35 4.09
C GLY A 377 -39.87 18.33 3.47
N ILE A 378 -39.82 17.09 4.00
CA ILE A 378 -38.91 16.03 3.58
C ILE A 378 -39.58 15.09 2.58
N THR A 379 -38.94 14.87 1.44
CA THR A 379 -39.41 13.93 0.42
C THR A 379 -38.98 12.50 0.78
N GLN A 380 -39.96 11.58 0.84
CA GLN A 380 -39.68 10.17 1.10
C GLN A 380 -39.28 9.45 -0.19
N SER A 381 -38.21 8.68 -0.11
CA SER A 381 -37.76 7.72 -1.12
C SER A 381 -37.65 6.32 -0.49
N MET A 382 -37.97 5.27 -1.22
CA MET A 382 -37.88 3.89 -0.75
C MET A 382 -37.07 3.04 -1.70
N SER A 383 -36.27 2.11 -1.17
CA SER A 383 -35.57 1.13 -2.00
C SER A 383 -36.55 0.14 -2.62
N ARG A 384 -36.22 -0.37 -3.81
CA ARG A 384 -36.97 -1.45 -4.43
C ARG A 384 -36.85 -2.72 -3.59
N LYS A 385 -37.94 -3.46 -3.45
CA LYS A 385 -37.98 -4.69 -2.68
C LYS A 385 -36.93 -5.70 -3.20
N GLY A 386 -36.08 -6.19 -2.30
CA GLY A 386 -35.06 -7.19 -2.64
C GLY A 386 -33.80 -6.62 -3.33
N ASN A 387 -33.63 -5.29 -3.44
CA ASN A 387 -32.47 -4.70 -4.04
C ASN A 387 -31.50 -4.14 -2.98
N CYS A 388 -30.62 -5.01 -2.46
CA CYS A 388 -29.63 -4.65 -1.43
C CYS A 388 -28.66 -3.52 -1.86
N LEU A 389 -28.51 -3.27 -3.17
CA LEU A 389 -27.61 -2.21 -3.65
C LEU A 389 -28.15 -0.78 -3.41
N ASP A 390 -29.47 -0.66 -3.26
CA ASP A 390 -30.11 0.64 -3.03
C ASP A 390 -29.89 1.15 -1.59
N ASN A 391 -29.37 0.28 -0.69
CA ASN A 391 -29.13 0.58 0.72
C ASN A 391 -27.67 0.39 1.17
N ALA A 392 -26.75 0.18 0.24
CA ALA A 392 -25.39 -0.23 0.52
C ALA A 392 -24.62 0.71 1.47
N VAL A 393 -24.99 2.00 1.56
CA VAL A 393 -24.26 3.00 2.37
C VAL A 393 -24.50 2.74 3.86
N ILE A 394 -25.77 2.65 4.28
CA ILE A 394 -26.08 2.43 5.69
C ILE A 394 -25.80 0.99 6.15
N GLU A 395 -25.95 0.01 5.25
CA GLU A 395 -25.50 -1.38 5.51
C GLU A 395 -23.98 -1.45 5.79
N ASN A 396 -23.20 -0.64 5.08
CA ASN A 396 -21.77 -0.52 5.32
C ASN A 396 -21.48 0.06 6.71
N PHE A 397 -22.22 1.07 7.15
CA PHE A 397 -22.12 1.59 8.52
C PHE A 397 -22.45 0.50 9.55
N PHE A 398 -23.56 -0.22 9.41
CA PHE A 398 -23.89 -1.33 10.32
C PHE A 398 -22.86 -2.44 10.32
N SER A 399 -22.26 -2.71 9.17
CA SER A 399 -21.16 -3.66 9.08
C SER A 399 -19.95 -3.20 9.88
N HIS A 400 -19.58 -1.90 9.82
CA HIS A 400 -18.51 -1.34 10.62
C HIS A 400 -18.82 -1.40 12.11
N LEU A 401 -19.99 -0.95 12.54
CA LEU A 401 -20.43 -1.01 13.93
C LEU A 401 -20.38 -2.42 14.48
N LYS A 402 -20.91 -3.39 13.70
CA LYS A 402 -20.92 -4.81 14.14
C LYS A 402 -19.51 -5.39 14.25
N VAL A 403 -18.61 -5.10 13.30
CA VAL A 403 -17.28 -5.69 13.26
C VAL A 403 -16.29 -4.95 14.17
N GLU A 404 -16.36 -3.63 14.24
CA GLU A 404 -15.41 -2.81 14.99
C GLU A 404 -15.77 -2.74 16.50
N MET A 405 -17.06 -2.94 16.86
CA MET A 405 -17.54 -2.86 18.24
C MET A 405 -18.28 -4.12 18.69
N TYR A 406 -19.44 -4.42 18.07
CA TYR A 406 -20.40 -5.40 18.60
C TYR A 406 -19.86 -6.84 18.70
N TYR A 407 -19.19 -7.37 17.69
CA TYR A 407 -18.66 -8.75 17.70
C TYR A 407 -17.38 -8.93 18.54
N ARG A 408 -16.88 -7.89 19.15
CA ARG A 408 -15.60 -7.91 19.91
C ARG A 408 -15.78 -8.35 21.36
N LYS A 409 -16.99 -8.18 21.89
CA LYS A 409 -17.33 -8.65 23.23
C LYS A 409 -18.76 -9.19 23.29
N LYS A 410 -19.06 -9.92 24.35
CA LYS A 410 -20.42 -10.35 24.66
C LYS A 410 -21.04 -9.32 25.62
N TYR A 411 -22.26 -8.88 25.36
CA TYR A 411 -22.97 -7.91 26.18
C TYR A 411 -23.85 -8.61 27.19
N SER A 412 -23.69 -8.28 28.46
CA SER A 412 -24.46 -8.84 29.57
C SER A 412 -25.80 -8.10 29.79
N SER A 413 -25.86 -6.82 29.43
CA SER A 413 -27.06 -5.99 29.60
C SER A 413 -27.34 -5.08 28.40
N VAL A 414 -28.58 -4.68 28.23
CA VAL A 414 -29.02 -3.72 27.21
C VAL A 414 -28.35 -2.36 27.42
N LYS A 415 -28.28 -1.88 28.67
CA LYS A 415 -27.66 -0.59 29.02
C LYS A 415 -26.17 -0.53 28.62
N GLU A 416 -25.44 -1.63 28.82
CA GLU A 416 -24.03 -1.72 28.41
C GLU A 416 -23.89 -1.59 26.88
N LEU A 417 -24.75 -2.28 26.12
CA LEU A 417 -24.75 -2.20 24.68
C LEU A 417 -25.10 -0.77 24.19
N GLU A 418 -26.11 -0.15 24.77
CA GLU A 418 -26.52 1.23 24.45
C GLU A 418 -25.39 2.23 24.68
N SER A 419 -24.70 2.15 25.81
CA SER A 419 -23.55 3.01 26.12
C SER A 419 -22.42 2.83 25.12
N ASP A 420 -22.14 1.59 24.68
CA ASP A 420 -21.10 1.33 23.70
C ASP A 420 -21.51 1.78 22.30
N ILE A 421 -22.80 1.67 21.92
CA ILE A 421 -23.32 2.21 20.66
C ILE A 421 -23.14 3.74 20.64
N ASP A 422 -23.51 4.45 21.71
CA ASP A 422 -23.35 5.90 21.82
C ASP A 422 -21.89 6.32 21.68
N ARG A 423 -20.98 5.61 22.37
CA ARG A 423 -19.53 5.85 22.30
C ARG A 423 -19.00 5.59 20.90
N TYR A 424 -19.41 4.47 20.28
CA TYR A 424 -18.96 4.10 18.94
C TYR A 424 -19.45 5.10 17.87
N ILE A 425 -20.69 5.56 17.93
CA ILE A 425 -21.21 6.54 16.96
C ILE A 425 -20.50 7.87 17.11
N ARG A 426 -20.22 8.34 18.32
CA ARG A 426 -19.39 9.55 18.54
C ARG A 426 -18.01 9.38 17.93
N TYR A 427 -17.31 8.29 18.29
CA TYR A 427 -16.01 7.97 17.70
C TYR A 427 -16.08 7.89 16.15
N TYR A 428 -17.11 7.25 15.59
CA TYR A 428 -17.30 7.13 14.15
C TYR A 428 -17.41 8.50 13.49
N ASN A 429 -18.16 9.42 14.08
CA ASN A 429 -18.40 10.77 13.55
C ASN A 429 -17.19 11.69 13.68
N THR A 430 -16.45 11.63 14.81
CA THR A 430 -15.44 12.65 15.15
C THR A 430 -13.99 12.21 15.01
N GLU A 431 -13.70 10.91 15.05
CA GLU A 431 -12.32 10.42 15.12
C GLU A 431 -11.99 9.37 14.04
N ARG A 432 -13.00 8.62 13.59
CA ARG A 432 -12.77 7.49 12.68
C ARG A 432 -12.38 7.94 11.29
N ILE A 433 -11.13 7.73 10.91
CA ILE A 433 -10.58 8.08 9.60
C ILE A 433 -11.29 7.32 8.46
N SER A 434 -11.76 8.07 7.47
CA SER A 434 -12.30 7.56 6.20
C SER A 434 -11.37 7.89 5.03
N LEU A 435 -10.92 6.84 4.32
CA LEU A 435 -10.10 7.04 3.11
C LEU A 435 -10.87 7.66 1.93
N LYS A 436 -12.21 7.65 1.98
CA LYS A 436 -13.07 8.31 0.99
C LYS A 436 -13.19 9.82 1.21
N MET A 437 -12.81 10.29 2.40
CA MET A 437 -12.85 11.69 2.84
C MET A 437 -11.42 12.17 3.11
N ASP A 438 -10.49 11.81 2.26
CA ASP A 438 -9.08 12.22 2.33
C ASP A 438 -8.41 12.03 3.71
N GLY A 439 -8.87 11.00 4.45
CA GLY A 439 -8.32 10.66 5.76
C GLY A 439 -8.94 11.42 6.93
N MET A 440 -10.04 12.12 6.71
CA MET A 440 -10.80 12.83 7.73
C MET A 440 -11.92 11.97 8.31
N SER A 441 -12.42 12.36 9.48
CA SER A 441 -13.67 11.87 10.03
C SER A 441 -14.88 12.53 9.33
N PRO A 442 -16.10 11.98 9.46
CA PRO A 442 -17.30 12.60 8.90
C PRO A 442 -17.50 14.06 9.28
N VAL A 443 -17.35 14.40 10.55
CA VAL A 443 -17.54 15.77 11.04
C VAL A 443 -16.44 16.71 10.55
N GLU A 444 -15.17 16.28 10.60
CA GLU A 444 -14.05 17.07 10.07
C GLU A 444 -14.23 17.37 8.58
N TYR A 445 -14.65 16.38 7.79
CA TYR A 445 -14.89 16.57 6.38
C TYR A 445 -15.98 17.61 6.12
N ARG A 446 -17.13 17.54 6.85
CA ARG A 446 -18.20 18.55 6.75
C ARG A 446 -17.68 19.94 7.11
N THR A 447 -16.99 20.09 8.22
CA THR A 447 -16.50 21.39 8.72
C THR A 447 -15.51 22.07 7.77
N LEU A 448 -14.77 21.30 6.98
CA LEU A 448 -13.79 21.84 6.01
C LEU A 448 -14.39 22.12 4.64
N THR A 449 -15.57 21.54 4.31
CA THR A 449 -16.19 21.66 2.99
C THR A 449 -17.41 22.57 2.96
N GLU A 450 -17.97 22.92 4.11
CA GLU A 450 -19.00 23.93 4.35
C GLU A 450 -18.40 25.19 4.97
#